data_32d9139589ed22030c3ff541f32c9b2b
#
_entry.id   32d9139589ed22030c3ff541f32c9b2b
#
_cell.length_a   1.000
_cell.length_b   1.000
_cell.length_c   1.000
_cell.angle_alpha   90.00
_cell.angle_beta   90.00
_cell.angle_gamma   90.00
#
_symmetry.space_group_name_H-M   'P 1'
#
loop_
_entity.id
_entity.type
_entity.pdbx_description
1 polymer ?
#
loop_
_entity_poly.entity_id
_entity_poly.type
_entity_poly.pdbx_seq_one_letter_code
_entity_poly.pdbx_strand_id
1 'polypeptide(L)'
;MQTVAHEVATKELAEHLMPIFEASPDGVYVWLDEEHWICNQRFAELLGYDSPEGLNDTPHLLQRWVHEDDQSQFSWSYWNRVQTLSFPTTIRFRGKRKDGSEALFETEMIPLTFGGHTFAYHFVRIVG
;
A
#
# COMPACT_ATOMS: atom_id res chain seq x y z
N MET A 1 6.67 -16.82 -15.14
CA MET A 1 5.25 -17.17 -15.15
C MET A 1 4.49 -16.52 -14.02
N GLN A 2 5.00 -16.60 -12.79
CA GLN A 2 4.35 -15.98 -11.65
C GLN A 2 4.25 -14.45 -11.80
N THR A 3 5.28 -13.80 -12.36
CA THR A 3 5.29 -12.37 -12.62
C THR A 3 4.14 -11.96 -13.55
N VAL A 4 3.89 -12.74 -14.61
CA VAL A 4 2.79 -12.46 -15.54
C VAL A 4 1.44 -12.63 -14.85
N ALA A 5 1.30 -13.66 -14.02
CA ALA A 5 0.07 -13.89 -13.27
C ALA A 5 -0.20 -12.76 -12.27
N HIS A 6 0.84 -12.26 -11.59
CA HIS A 6 0.74 -11.14 -10.67
C HIS A 6 0.36 -9.85 -11.40
N GLU A 7 0.94 -9.61 -12.56
CA GLU A 7 0.62 -8.44 -13.39
C GLU A 7 -0.84 -8.44 -13.83
N VAL A 8 -1.33 -9.57 -14.31
CA VAL A 8 -2.73 -9.72 -14.75
C VAL A 8 -3.68 -9.53 -13.57
N ALA A 9 -3.40 -10.19 -12.44
CA ALA A 9 -4.25 -10.08 -11.25
C ALA A 9 -4.30 -8.64 -10.75
N THR A 10 -3.17 -7.94 -10.71
CA THR A 10 -3.09 -6.56 -10.25
C THR A 10 -3.90 -5.64 -11.16
N LYS A 11 -3.78 -5.83 -12.47
CA LYS A 11 -4.52 -5.03 -13.45
C LYS A 11 -6.02 -5.23 -13.33
N GLU A 12 -6.46 -6.48 -13.23
CA GLU A 12 -7.89 -6.79 -13.08
C GLU A 12 -8.44 -6.23 -11.77
N LEU A 13 -7.69 -6.35 -10.70
CA LEU A 13 -8.08 -5.80 -9.40
C LEU A 13 -8.22 -4.28 -9.47
N ALA A 14 -7.29 -3.60 -10.14
CA ALA A 14 -7.35 -2.15 -10.31
C ALA A 14 -8.65 -1.72 -10.99
N GLU A 15 -9.06 -2.43 -12.03
CA GLU A 15 -10.30 -2.13 -12.74
C GLU A 15 -11.53 -2.27 -11.83
N HIS A 16 -11.55 -3.29 -10.98
CA HIS A 16 -12.66 -3.52 -10.05
C HIS A 16 -12.70 -2.48 -8.92
N LEU A 17 -11.54 -2.00 -8.47
CA LEU A 17 -11.45 -1.08 -7.35
C LEU A 17 -11.53 0.40 -7.74
N MET A 18 -11.54 0.71 -9.03
CA MET A 18 -11.53 2.11 -9.50
C MET A 18 -12.61 2.97 -8.83
N PRO A 19 -13.88 2.55 -8.74
CA PRO A 19 -14.89 3.38 -8.07
C PRO A 19 -14.60 3.60 -6.59
N ILE A 20 -14.02 2.61 -5.91
CA ILE A 20 -13.66 2.71 -4.50
C ILE A 20 -12.49 3.67 -4.33
N PHE A 21 -11.50 3.58 -5.21
CA PHE A 21 -10.33 4.46 -5.20
C PHE A 21 -10.73 5.92 -5.35
N GLU A 22 -11.65 6.20 -6.26
CA GLU A 22 -12.11 7.57 -6.52
C GLU A 22 -12.95 8.14 -5.38
N ALA A 23 -13.73 7.29 -4.70
CA ALA A 23 -14.65 7.70 -3.66
C ALA A 23 -14.03 7.75 -2.27
N SER A 24 -12.89 7.11 -2.04
CA SER A 24 -12.32 6.99 -0.70
C SER A 24 -11.74 8.31 -0.20
N PRO A 25 -12.09 8.74 1.03
CA PRO A 25 -11.46 9.91 1.65
C PRO A 25 -10.06 9.60 2.18
N ASP A 26 -9.73 8.31 2.37
CA ASP A 26 -8.42 7.87 2.82
C ASP A 26 -7.52 7.55 1.63
N GLY A 27 -6.21 7.52 1.86
CA GLY A 27 -5.29 6.92 0.92
C GLY A 27 -5.54 5.42 0.86
N VAL A 28 -5.60 4.86 -0.34
CA VAL A 28 -5.77 3.43 -0.54
C VAL A 28 -4.58 2.89 -1.31
N TYR A 29 -4.03 1.81 -0.82
CA TYR A 29 -2.85 1.19 -1.40
C TYR A 29 -3.00 -0.32 -1.27
N VAL A 30 -2.89 -1.02 -2.40
CA VAL A 30 -3.06 -2.48 -2.46
C VAL A 30 -1.77 -3.07 -3.00
N TRP A 31 -1.15 -3.92 -2.22
CA TRP A 31 0.18 -4.44 -2.49
C TRP A 31 0.17 -5.95 -2.63
N LEU A 32 0.75 -6.45 -3.71
CA LEU A 32 0.96 -7.88 -3.92
C LEU A 32 2.43 -8.24 -3.74
N ASP A 33 3.31 -7.50 -4.40
CA ASP A 33 4.76 -7.63 -4.26
C ASP A 33 5.42 -6.29 -4.62
N GLU A 34 6.74 -6.22 -4.57
CA GLU A 34 7.47 -4.96 -4.79
C GLU A 34 7.29 -4.37 -6.18
N GLU A 35 6.89 -5.18 -7.16
CA GLU A 35 6.70 -4.73 -8.54
C GLU A 35 5.22 -4.58 -8.92
N HIS A 36 4.30 -5.14 -8.12
CA HIS A 36 2.88 -5.21 -8.44
C HIS A 36 2.05 -4.64 -7.30
N TRP A 37 1.72 -3.37 -7.40
CA TRP A 37 0.87 -2.69 -6.43
C TRP A 37 0.16 -1.52 -7.11
N ILE A 38 -0.94 -1.10 -6.53
CA ILE A 38 -1.78 -0.02 -7.04
C ILE A 38 -2.18 0.89 -5.90
N CYS A 39 -2.48 2.15 -6.22
CA CYS A 39 -2.96 3.09 -5.21
C CYS A 39 -3.90 4.11 -5.84
N ASN A 40 -4.61 4.84 -4.98
CA ASN A 40 -5.45 5.93 -5.44
C ASN A 40 -4.69 7.26 -5.41
N GLN A 41 -5.32 8.30 -5.96
CA GLN A 41 -4.75 9.65 -6.00
C GLN A 41 -4.48 10.18 -4.59
N ARG A 42 -5.37 9.92 -3.65
CA ARG A 42 -5.23 10.39 -2.28
C ARG A 42 -3.96 9.85 -1.61
N PHE A 43 -3.65 8.58 -1.82
CA PHE A 43 -2.42 8.00 -1.27
C PHE A 43 -1.18 8.71 -1.83
N ALA A 44 -1.15 8.95 -3.13
CA ALA A 44 -0.03 9.65 -3.76
C ALA A 44 0.14 11.05 -3.13
N GLU A 45 -0.96 11.78 -2.96
CA GLU A 45 -0.91 13.10 -2.35
C GLU A 45 -0.43 13.09 -0.90
N LEU A 46 -0.83 12.09 -0.12
CA LEU A 46 -0.37 11.96 1.27
C LEU A 46 1.15 11.79 1.34
N LEU A 47 1.74 11.15 0.35
CA LEU A 47 3.19 10.95 0.28
C LEU A 47 3.91 12.11 -0.43
N GLY A 48 3.17 13.09 -0.92
CA GLY A 48 3.74 14.27 -1.56
C GLY A 48 4.00 14.12 -3.05
N TYR A 49 3.38 13.14 -3.69
CA TYR A 49 3.48 12.93 -5.14
C TYR A 49 2.26 13.50 -5.84
N ASP A 50 2.42 13.89 -7.10
CA ASP A 50 1.33 14.50 -7.87
C ASP A 50 0.30 13.48 -8.35
N SER A 51 0.73 12.23 -8.54
CA SER A 51 -0.12 11.19 -9.12
C SER A 51 0.36 9.80 -8.75
N PRO A 52 -0.52 8.78 -8.85
CA PRO A 52 -0.11 7.38 -8.67
C PRO A 52 1.02 6.96 -9.62
N GLU A 53 1.05 7.49 -10.84
CA GLU A 53 2.09 7.17 -11.82
C GLU A 53 3.48 7.56 -11.30
N GLY A 54 3.58 8.71 -10.64
CA GLY A 54 4.85 9.14 -10.06
C GLY A 54 5.34 8.22 -8.96
N LEU A 55 4.42 7.64 -8.20
CA LEU A 55 4.76 6.63 -7.20
C LEU A 55 5.18 5.31 -7.83
N ASN A 56 4.49 4.89 -8.88
CA ASN A 56 4.79 3.64 -9.57
C ASN A 56 6.21 3.61 -10.12
N ASP A 57 6.75 4.77 -10.46
CA ASP A 57 8.13 4.89 -10.94
C ASP A 57 9.16 4.92 -9.81
N THR A 58 8.72 4.85 -8.55
CA THR A 58 9.60 4.90 -7.40
C THR A 58 9.98 3.48 -6.98
N PRO A 59 11.25 3.06 -7.17
CA PRO A 59 11.67 1.73 -6.74
C PRO A 59 11.72 1.65 -5.21
N HIS A 60 11.42 0.47 -4.68
CA HIS A 60 11.50 0.20 -3.23
C HIS A 60 10.71 1.20 -2.39
N LEU A 61 9.45 1.43 -2.78
CA LEU A 61 8.60 2.43 -2.13
C LEU A 61 8.52 2.26 -0.61
N LEU A 62 8.32 1.03 -0.13
CA LEU A 62 8.16 0.80 1.30
C LEU A 62 9.41 1.21 2.08
N GLN A 63 10.61 0.92 1.56
CA GLN A 63 11.86 1.30 2.20
C GLN A 63 12.08 2.81 2.19
N ARG A 64 11.55 3.51 1.20
CA ARG A 64 11.66 4.96 1.13
C ARG A 64 10.63 5.67 2.00
N TRP A 65 9.44 5.11 2.10
CA TRP A 65 8.32 5.71 2.81
C TRP A 65 8.36 5.45 4.30
N VAL A 66 8.53 4.20 4.70
CA VAL A 66 8.50 3.82 6.12
C VAL A 66 9.84 4.16 6.77
N HIS A 67 9.80 4.88 7.90
CA HIS A 67 11.01 5.21 8.65
C HIS A 67 11.78 3.93 8.98
N GLU A 68 13.10 4.00 8.90
CA GLU A 68 13.98 2.85 9.11
C GLU A 68 13.67 2.08 10.39
N ASP A 69 13.44 2.79 11.49
CA ASP A 69 13.18 2.17 12.79
C ASP A 69 11.82 1.45 12.84
N ASP A 70 10.92 1.77 11.92
CA ASP A 70 9.56 1.21 11.90
C ASP A 70 9.37 0.12 10.85
N GLN A 71 10.38 -0.13 10.01
CA GLN A 71 10.25 -1.10 8.92
C GLN A 71 10.02 -2.53 9.41
N SER A 72 10.66 -2.93 10.49
CA SER A 72 10.49 -4.27 11.06
C SER A 72 9.05 -4.51 11.50
N GLN A 73 8.43 -3.53 12.16
CA GLN A 73 7.04 -3.60 12.60
C GLN A 73 6.10 -3.72 11.40
N PHE A 74 6.33 -2.93 10.35
CA PHE A 74 5.52 -2.95 9.14
C PHE A 74 5.60 -4.31 8.46
N SER A 75 6.81 -4.82 8.25
CA SER A 75 7.03 -6.13 7.62
C SER A 75 6.46 -7.27 8.44
N TRP A 76 6.63 -7.22 9.77
CA TRP A 76 6.08 -8.24 10.67
C TRP A 76 4.55 -8.30 10.56
N SER A 77 3.89 -7.14 10.55
CA SER A 77 2.43 -7.07 10.42
C SER A 77 1.96 -7.67 9.10
N TYR A 78 2.66 -7.34 8.01
CA TYR A 78 2.32 -7.91 6.70
C TYR A 78 2.43 -9.44 6.71
N TRP A 79 3.60 -9.97 7.14
CA TRP A 79 3.83 -11.42 7.07
C TRP A 79 2.95 -12.21 8.04
N ASN A 80 2.68 -11.66 9.22
CA ASN A 80 1.98 -12.40 10.27
C ASN A 80 0.47 -12.17 10.29
N ARG A 81 -0.03 -11.14 9.62
CA ARG A 81 -1.46 -10.83 9.62
C ARG A 81 -2.07 -11.00 8.24
N VAL A 82 -1.43 -10.43 7.23
CA VAL A 82 -1.98 -10.43 5.87
C VAL A 82 -1.73 -11.78 5.19
N GLN A 83 -0.49 -12.24 5.16
CA GLN A 83 -0.13 -13.48 4.45
C GLN A 83 -0.81 -14.72 5.04
N THR A 84 -1.07 -14.73 6.34
CA THR A 84 -1.76 -15.85 6.97
C THR A 84 -3.28 -15.72 6.93
N LEU A 85 -3.79 -14.66 6.30
CA LEU A 85 -5.23 -14.33 6.27
C LEU A 85 -5.83 -14.23 7.68
N SER A 86 -5.01 -13.71 8.60
CA SER A 86 -5.42 -13.51 9.98
C SER A 86 -6.29 -12.24 10.10
N PHE A 87 -6.34 -11.66 11.28
CA PHE A 87 -7.17 -10.48 11.52
C PHE A 87 -6.64 -9.26 10.77
N PRO A 88 -7.51 -8.33 10.36
CA PRO A 88 -7.07 -7.00 9.98
C PRO A 88 -6.25 -6.38 11.11
N THR A 89 -5.24 -5.62 10.78
CA THR A 89 -4.39 -4.99 11.78
C THR A 89 -4.19 -3.51 11.46
N THR A 90 -4.08 -2.71 12.52
CA THR A 90 -3.82 -1.27 12.41
C THR A 90 -2.47 -0.99 13.02
N ILE A 91 -1.61 -0.29 12.27
CA ILE A 91 -0.31 0.13 12.79
C ILE A 91 -0.11 1.63 12.54
N ARG A 92 0.69 2.24 13.39
CA ARG A 92 1.16 3.61 13.23
C ARG A 92 2.66 3.57 13.06
N PHE A 93 3.15 4.39 12.14
CA PHE A 93 4.58 4.44 11.85
C PHE A 93 4.94 5.81 11.30
N ARG A 94 6.22 6.15 11.43
CA ARG A 94 6.75 7.37 10.84
C ARG A 94 7.04 7.11 9.37
N GLY A 95 6.62 8.02 8.52
CA GLY A 95 6.84 7.90 7.10
C GLY A 95 7.48 9.16 6.54
N LYS A 96 8.29 8.99 5.50
CA LYS A 96 8.91 10.10 4.77
C LYS A 96 8.13 10.38 3.51
N ARG A 97 7.82 11.66 3.30
CA ARG A 97 7.18 12.13 2.08
C ARG A 97 8.25 12.38 1.01
N LYS A 98 7.80 12.64 -0.22
CA LYS A 98 8.71 12.88 -1.36
C LYS A 98 9.73 13.99 -1.06
N ASP A 99 9.32 15.05 -0.37
CA ASP A 99 10.19 16.18 -0.05
C ASP A 99 11.11 15.93 1.15
N GLY A 100 11.08 14.73 1.74
CA GLY A 100 11.87 14.37 2.89
C GLY A 100 11.23 14.70 4.23
N SER A 101 10.08 15.38 4.25
CA SER A 101 9.38 15.65 5.49
C SER A 101 8.80 14.38 6.08
N GLU A 102 8.68 14.33 7.41
CA GLU A 102 8.12 13.18 8.11
C GLU A 102 6.71 13.48 8.60
N ALA A 103 5.90 12.42 8.64
CA ALA A 103 4.57 12.48 9.23
C ALA A 103 4.29 11.16 9.94
N LEU A 104 3.33 11.18 10.86
CA LEU A 104 2.87 9.95 11.49
C LEU A 104 1.70 9.41 10.68
N PHE A 105 1.88 8.23 10.12
CA PHE A 105 0.87 7.55 9.33
C PHE A 105 0.19 6.47 10.16
N GLU A 106 -1.08 6.28 9.90
CA GLU A 106 -1.84 5.14 10.41
C GLU A 106 -2.34 4.35 9.21
N THR A 107 -2.12 3.05 9.21
CA THR A 107 -2.63 2.18 8.16
C THR A 107 -3.36 0.99 8.74
N GLU A 108 -4.49 0.66 8.12
CA GLU A 108 -5.19 -0.58 8.37
C GLU A 108 -4.83 -1.53 7.24
N MET A 109 -4.27 -2.69 7.60
CA MET A 109 -3.93 -3.74 6.64
C MET A 109 -4.99 -4.82 6.68
N ILE A 110 -5.57 -5.11 5.52
CA ILE A 110 -6.64 -6.10 5.39
C ILE A 110 -6.24 -7.10 4.31
N PRO A 111 -6.24 -8.41 4.60
CA PRO A 111 -5.96 -9.39 3.57
C PRO A 111 -7.12 -9.44 2.57
N LEU A 112 -6.79 -9.44 1.29
CA LEU A 112 -7.76 -9.50 0.20
C LEU A 112 -7.33 -10.58 -0.78
N THR A 113 -8.17 -11.58 -0.98
CA THR A 113 -7.90 -12.62 -1.97
C THR A 113 -8.63 -12.29 -3.27
N PHE A 114 -7.89 -12.25 -4.36
CA PHE A 114 -8.43 -11.95 -5.68
C PHE A 114 -7.60 -12.70 -6.73
N GLY A 115 -8.28 -13.40 -7.63
CA GLY A 115 -7.61 -14.13 -8.70
C GLY A 115 -6.63 -15.20 -8.20
N GLY A 116 -6.88 -15.79 -7.03
CA GLY A 116 -6.01 -16.78 -6.43
C GLY A 116 -4.77 -16.21 -5.73
N HIS A 117 -4.68 -14.89 -5.58
CA HIS A 117 -3.56 -14.22 -4.94
C HIS A 117 -4.03 -13.46 -3.70
N THR A 118 -3.16 -13.34 -2.71
CA THR A 118 -3.44 -12.56 -1.50
C THR A 118 -2.77 -11.20 -1.61
N PHE A 119 -3.59 -10.15 -1.61
CA PHE A 119 -3.13 -8.77 -1.63
C PHE A 119 -3.21 -8.18 -0.22
N ALA A 120 -2.30 -7.26 0.08
CA ALA A 120 -2.39 -6.44 1.28
C ALA A 120 -3.13 -5.14 0.93
N TYR A 121 -4.37 -5.03 1.38
CA TYR A 121 -5.19 -3.85 1.17
C TYR A 121 -4.95 -2.89 2.32
N HIS A 122 -4.56 -1.66 2.02
CA HIS A 122 -4.22 -0.66 3.04
C HIS A 122 -5.13 0.56 2.92
N PHE A 123 -5.71 0.95 4.04
CA PHE A 123 -6.29 2.28 4.20
C PHE A 123 -5.29 3.13 4.98
N VAL A 124 -4.86 4.25 4.41
CA VAL A 124 -3.76 5.06 4.94
C VAL A 124 -4.22 6.48 5.20
N ARG A 125 -3.86 6.99 6.37
CA ARG A 125 -4.14 8.39 6.74
C ARG A 125 -2.98 8.96 7.55
N ILE A 126 -2.86 10.28 7.53
CA ILE A 126 -1.89 10.99 8.38
C ILE A 126 -2.62 11.35 9.67
N VAL A 127 -2.01 11.04 10.83
CA VAL A 127 -2.61 11.28 12.14
C VAL A 127 -1.78 12.23 13.02
N GLY A 128 -0.66 12.70 12.55
CA GLY A 128 0.14 13.64 13.32
C GLY A 128 1.34 14.24 12.65
#